data_bbf7ce3aae441723374dafd1dfafdccb
#
_entry.id   bbf7ce3aae441723374dafd1dfafdccb
#
_cell.length_a   1.000
_cell.length_b   1.000
_cell.length_c   1.000
_cell.angle_alpha   90.00
_cell.angle_beta   90.00
_cell.angle_gamma   90.00
#
_symmetry.space_group_name_H-M   'P 1'
#
loop_
_entity.id
_entity.type
_entity.pdbx_description
1 polymer ?
#
loop_
_entity_poly.entity_id
_entity_poly.type
_entity_poly.pdbx_seq_one_letter_code
_entity_poly.pdbx_strand_id
1 'polypeptide(L)'
;MRLNSLPAEGGGGNLVVNRDDLGRIGNDAYDLRVRLSRDGDHARPATHDAAIALTNGQFTSGSALLKVNDRWQTHLKTLLDACARISNHLDFTKAQHAKDNVKIEGDITPISALPDYMK
;
A
#
# COMPACT_ATOMS: atom_id res chain seq x y z
N MET A 1 -0.28 18.91 12.08
CA MET A 1 0.76 18.28 11.23
C MET A 1 1.09 19.19 10.07
N ARG A 2 2.35 19.56 9.95
CA ARG A 2 2.79 20.59 9.03
C ARG A 2 3.47 20.04 7.77
N LEU A 3 2.88 19.08 7.13
CA LEU A 3 3.45 18.53 5.89
C LEU A 3 3.53 19.57 4.76
N ASN A 4 2.63 20.54 4.76
CA ASN A 4 2.60 21.61 3.77
C ASN A 4 3.58 22.76 4.07
N SER A 5 4.21 22.76 5.22
CA SER A 5 5.16 23.77 5.62
C SER A 5 6.60 23.32 5.52
N LEU A 6 6.87 22.19 4.91
CA LEU A 6 8.22 21.81 4.54
C LEU A 6 8.77 22.91 3.62
N PRO A 7 9.89 23.50 4.00
CA PRO A 7 10.43 24.60 3.21
C PRO A 7 10.71 24.15 1.80
N ALA A 8 10.16 24.87 0.86
CA ALA A 8 10.50 24.74 -0.54
C ALA A 8 11.98 25.09 -0.81
N GLU A 9 12.66 25.55 0.19
CA GLU A 9 14.07 25.93 0.13
C GLU A 9 14.98 24.83 -0.33
N GLY A 10 14.66 23.61 0.03
CA GLY A 10 15.57 22.51 -0.19
C GLY A 10 15.69 22.10 -1.63
N GLY A 11 15.20 22.83 -2.55
CA GLY A 11 15.48 22.35 -3.84
C GLY A 11 14.44 22.57 -4.85
N GLY A 12 13.67 23.53 -4.63
CA GLY A 12 12.75 23.84 -5.68
C GLY A 12 11.99 22.64 -6.19
N GLY A 13 11.45 21.84 -5.32
CA GLY A 13 10.61 20.75 -5.71
C GLY A 13 11.33 19.48 -6.16
N ASN A 14 12.52 19.25 -5.69
CA ASN A 14 13.24 18.00 -5.93
C ASN A 14 12.61 16.83 -5.17
N LEU A 15 11.43 16.43 -5.60
CA LEU A 15 10.91 15.13 -5.26
C LEU A 15 11.61 14.11 -6.15
N VAL A 16 12.77 13.63 -5.72
CA VAL A 16 13.42 12.51 -6.38
C VAL A 16 12.69 11.24 -5.95
N VAL A 17 11.77 10.82 -6.77
CA VAL A 17 11.11 9.52 -6.58
C VAL A 17 12.04 8.46 -7.16
N ASN A 18 12.74 7.76 -6.29
CA ASN A 18 13.55 6.63 -6.68
C ASN A 18 12.62 5.44 -6.98
N ARG A 19 12.74 4.88 -8.20
CA ARG A 19 11.97 3.71 -8.61
C ARG A 19 12.18 2.51 -7.69
N ASP A 20 13.39 2.33 -7.20
CA ASP A 20 13.72 1.24 -6.31
C ASP A 20 13.01 1.38 -4.97
N ASP A 21 12.86 2.59 -4.48
CA ASP A 21 12.12 2.87 -3.26
C ASP A 21 10.62 2.63 -3.43
N LEU A 22 10.04 3.05 -4.53
CA LEU A 22 8.64 2.75 -4.83
C LEU A 22 8.39 1.26 -4.96
N GLY A 23 9.27 0.54 -5.65
CA GLY A 23 9.19 -0.91 -5.79
C GLY A 23 9.28 -1.61 -4.45
N ARG A 24 10.18 -1.16 -3.59
CA ARG A 24 10.34 -1.71 -2.24
C ARG A 24 9.09 -1.50 -1.39
N ILE A 25 8.54 -0.28 -1.38
CA ILE A 25 7.30 0.03 -0.64
C ILE A 25 6.13 -0.81 -1.17
N GLY A 26 6.01 -0.99 -2.47
CA GLY A 26 5.00 -1.84 -3.07
C GLY A 26 5.13 -3.30 -2.64
N ASN A 27 6.34 -3.83 -2.62
CA ASN A 27 6.62 -5.19 -2.14
C ASN A 27 6.33 -5.33 -0.64
N ASP A 28 6.70 -4.35 0.16
CA ASP A 28 6.42 -4.34 1.60
C ASP A 28 4.91 -4.35 1.86
N ALA A 29 4.14 -3.58 1.09
CA ALA A 29 2.69 -3.57 1.18
C ALA A 29 2.08 -4.92 0.78
N TYR A 30 2.63 -5.56 -0.25
CA TYR A 30 2.22 -6.91 -0.66
C TYR A 30 2.52 -7.94 0.43
N ASP A 31 3.73 -7.95 0.96
CA ASP A 31 4.16 -8.87 2.01
C ASP A 31 3.32 -8.67 3.28
N LEU A 32 3.05 -7.43 3.64
CA LEU A 32 2.18 -7.10 4.77
C LEU A 32 0.76 -7.65 4.55
N ARG A 33 0.23 -7.52 3.34
CA ARG A 33 -1.07 -8.09 2.99
C ARG A 33 -1.10 -9.61 3.14
N VAL A 34 -0.07 -10.30 2.65
CA VAL A 34 0.04 -11.77 2.74
C VAL A 34 0.09 -12.19 4.21
N ARG A 35 0.93 -11.55 5.01
CA ARG A 35 1.03 -11.84 6.45
C ARG A 35 -0.26 -11.55 7.19
N LEU A 36 -0.87 -10.42 6.91
CA LEU A 36 -2.13 -10.01 7.54
C LEU A 36 -3.28 -10.96 7.17
N SER A 37 -3.32 -11.41 5.92
CA SER A 37 -4.30 -12.41 5.46
C SER A 37 -4.17 -13.75 6.19
N ARG A 38 -2.93 -14.17 6.44
CA ARG A 38 -2.64 -15.44 7.12
C ARG A 38 -2.83 -15.33 8.62
N ASP A 39 -2.28 -14.29 9.24
CA ASP A 39 -2.14 -14.19 10.69
C ASP A 39 -3.28 -13.38 11.32
N GLY A 40 -3.89 -12.46 10.58
CA GLY A 40 -4.92 -11.56 11.08
C GLY A 40 -6.23 -12.24 11.50
N ASP A 41 -6.51 -13.40 10.94
CA ASP A 41 -7.72 -14.18 11.25
C ASP A 41 -7.45 -15.39 12.15
N HIS A 42 -6.24 -15.52 12.65
CA HIS A 42 -5.81 -16.70 13.40
C HIS A 42 -6.65 -16.95 14.67
N ALA A 43 -7.04 -15.92 15.36
CA ALA A 43 -7.78 -16.02 16.60
C ALA A 43 -9.29 -16.24 16.43
N ARG A 44 -9.82 -16.17 15.21
CA ARG A 44 -11.26 -16.22 14.94
C ARG A 44 -11.95 -17.47 15.46
N PRO A 45 -11.47 -18.70 15.19
CA PRO A 45 -12.15 -19.90 15.68
C PRO A 45 -12.21 -19.96 17.21
N ALA A 46 -11.09 -19.70 17.87
CA ALA A 46 -11.01 -19.70 19.32
C ALA A 46 -11.88 -18.60 19.97
N THR A 47 -11.92 -17.43 19.36
CA THR A 47 -12.78 -16.33 19.82
C THR A 47 -14.25 -16.68 19.67
N HIS A 48 -14.63 -17.31 18.58
CA HIS A 48 -16.00 -17.74 18.34
C HIS A 48 -16.45 -18.82 19.34
N ASP A 49 -15.61 -19.83 19.56
CA ASP A 49 -15.87 -20.89 20.53
C ASP A 49 -15.99 -20.34 21.96
N ALA A 50 -15.12 -19.44 22.32
CA ALA A 50 -15.17 -18.77 23.61
C ALA A 50 -16.47 -17.95 23.79
N ALA A 51 -16.88 -17.24 22.76
CA ALA A 51 -18.11 -16.46 22.80
C ALA A 51 -19.35 -17.33 22.94
N ILE A 52 -19.39 -18.48 22.25
CA ILE A 52 -20.48 -19.47 22.40
C ILE A 52 -20.51 -20.03 23.80
N ALA A 53 -19.35 -20.43 24.34
CA ALA A 53 -19.26 -20.97 25.70
C ALA A 53 -19.75 -19.96 26.74
N LEU A 54 -19.35 -18.70 26.63
CA LEU A 54 -19.80 -17.63 27.51
C LEU A 54 -21.32 -17.39 27.39
N THR A 55 -21.86 -17.42 26.21
CA THR A 55 -23.30 -17.24 25.98
C THR A 55 -24.09 -18.42 26.58
N ASN A 56 -23.62 -19.64 26.41
CA ASN A 56 -24.23 -20.81 27.00
C ASN A 56 -24.16 -20.80 28.53
N GLY A 57 -23.11 -20.20 29.08
CA GLY A 57 -22.98 -19.95 30.52
C GLY A 57 -23.80 -18.75 31.03
N GLN A 58 -24.64 -18.18 30.17
CA GLN A 58 -25.48 -17.00 30.48
C GLN A 58 -24.68 -15.71 30.81
N PHE A 59 -23.46 -15.61 30.32
CA PHE A 59 -22.65 -14.41 30.44
C PHE A 59 -22.94 -13.45 29.29
N THR A 60 -23.18 -12.19 29.61
CA THR A 60 -23.38 -11.13 28.60
C THR A 60 -22.12 -10.81 27.81
N SER A 61 -20.95 -11.16 28.33
CA SER A 61 -19.66 -10.99 27.67
C SER A 61 -19.51 -11.81 26.39
N GLY A 62 -20.29 -12.89 26.21
CA GLY A 62 -20.27 -13.69 24.98
C GLY A 62 -20.69 -12.88 23.76
N SER A 63 -21.81 -12.16 23.85
CA SER A 63 -22.27 -11.29 22.76
C SER A 63 -21.34 -10.11 22.51
N ALA A 64 -20.73 -9.55 23.58
CA ALA A 64 -19.75 -8.50 23.44
C ALA A 64 -18.49 -8.99 22.71
N LEU A 65 -18.04 -10.20 22.99
CA LEU A 65 -16.90 -10.79 22.31
C LEU A 65 -17.17 -11.03 20.81
N LEU A 66 -18.38 -11.44 20.44
CA LEU A 66 -18.77 -11.57 19.03
C LEU A 66 -18.75 -10.21 18.33
N LYS A 67 -19.25 -9.15 18.97
CA LYS A 67 -19.18 -7.79 18.38
C LYS A 67 -17.75 -7.32 18.17
N VAL A 68 -16.85 -7.60 19.10
CA VAL A 68 -15.44 -7.27 18.96
C VAL A 68 -14.84 -8.05 17.78
N ASN A 69 -15.15 -9.33 17.67
CA ASN A 69 -14.70 -10.16 16.54
C ASN A 69 -15.21 -9.62 15.20
N ASP A 70 -16.47 -9.26 15.10
CA ASP A 70 -17.04 -8.70 13.86
C ASP A 70 -16.37 -7.38 13.46
N ARG A 71 -16.11 -6.52 14.43
CA ARG A 71 -15.36 -5.29 14.18
C ARG A 71 -13.93 -5.58 13.72
N TRP A 72 -13.27 -6.53 14.35
CA TRP A 72 -11.95 -6.96 13.92
C TRP A 72 -11.94 -7.44 12.48
N GLN A 73 -12.91 -8.29 12.09
CA GLN A 73 -13.04 -8.78 10.71
C GLN A 73 -13.25 -7.64 9.71
N THR A 74 -14.06 -6.66 10.05
CA THR A 74 -14.28 -5.49 9.22
C THR A 74 -13.00 -4.67 9.05
N HIS A 75 -12.28 -4.42 10.13
CA HIS A 75 -11.00 -3.71 10.10
C HIS A 75 -9.94 -4.47 9.31
N LEU A 76 -9.86 -5.78 9.52
CA LEU A 76 -8.94 -6.65 8.79
C LEU A 76 -9.16 -6.57 7.28
N LYS A 77 -10.42 -6.65 6.85
CA LYS A 77 -10.77 -6.50 5.43
C LYS A 77 -10.34 -5.14 4.89
N THR A 78 -10.62 -4.08 5.62
CA THR A 78 -10.22 -2.72 5.23
C THR A 78 -8.71 -2.59 5.08
N LEU A 79 -7.94 -3.15 6.00
CA LEU A 79 -6.48 -3.14 5.95
C LEU A 79 -5.94 -3.97 4.78
N LEU A 80 -6.52 -5.13 4.52
CA LEU A 80 -6.15 -5.96 3.37
C LEU A 80 -6.40 -5.22 2.05
N ASP A 81 -7.54 -4.56 1.93
CA ASP A 81 -7.88 -3.76 0.75
C ASP A 81 -6.94 -2.56 0.60
N ALA A 82 -6.59 -1.90 1.70
CA ALA A 82 -5.64 -0.79 1.68
C ALA A 82 -4.25 -1.24 1.22
N CYS A 83 -3.73 -2.34 1.74
CA CYS A 83 -2.45 -2.90 1.32
C CYS A 83 -2.46 -3.28 -0.18
N ALA A 84 -3.54 -3.87 -0.65
CA ALA A 84 -3.70 -4.22 -2.07
C ALA A 84 -3.68 -2.98 -2.95
N ARG A 85 -4.40 -1.94 -2.55
CA ARG A 85 -4.44 -0.66 -3.30
C ARG A 85 -3.07 0.00 -3.35
N ILE A 86 -2.35 0.03 -2.23
CA ILE A 86 -1.00 0.61 -2.17
C ILE A 86 -0.07 -0.15 -3.11
N SER A 87 -0.04 -1.47 -3.04
CA SER A 87 0.78 -2.30 -3.91
C SER A 87 0.47 -2.06 -5.38
N ASN A 88 -0.80 -2.17 -5.77
CA ASN A 88 -1.23 -2.00 -7.16
C ASN A 88 -0.97 -0.59 -7.68
N HIS A 89 -1.17 0.42 -6.85
CA HIS A 89 -0.96 1.81 -7.24
C HIS A 89 0.51 2.13 -7.47
N LEU A 90 1.38 1.59 -6.63
CA LEU A 90 2.82 1.75 -6.79
C LEU A 90 3.35 1.00 -8.01
N ASP A 91 2.84 -0.17 -8.30
CA ASP A 91 3.18 -0.90 -9.53
C ASP A 91 2.75 -0.14 -10.77
N PHE A 92 1.55 0.42 -10.78
CA PHE A 92 1.06 1.26 -11.87
C PHE A 92 1.94 2.50 -12.06
N THR A 93 2.27 3.19 -10.98
CA THR A 93 3.12 4.39 -11.01
C THR A 93 4.51 4.06 -11.58
N LYS A 94 5.08 2.95 -11.14
CA LYS A 94 6.37 2.47 -11.63
C LYS A 94 6.34 2.18 -13.12
N ALA A 95 5.28 1.50 -13.59
CA ALA A 95 5.10 1.21 -15.00
C ALA A 95 4.91 2.47 -15.85
N GLN A 96 4.17 3.46 -15.33
CA GLN A 96 3.95 4.73 -15.99
C GLN A 96 5.25 5.52 -16.14
N HIS A 97 6.04 5.62 -15.07
CA HIS A 97 7.36 6.26 -15.14
C HIS A 97 8.31 5.58 -16.13
N ALA A 98 8.27 4.26 -16.23
CA ALA A 98 9.06 3.54 -17.21
C ALA A 98 8.67 3.92 -18.64
N LYS A 99 7.38 4.03 -18.94
CA LYS A 99 6.89 4.45 -20.25
C LYS A 99 7.28 5.90 -20.58
N ASP A 100 7.14 6.78 -19.61
CA ASP A 100 7.47 8.20 -19.78
C ASP A 100 8.97 8.37 -20.07
N ASN A 101 9.83 7.63 -19.41
CA ASN A 101 11.27 7.67 -19.67
C ASN A 101 11.62 7.17 -21.07
N VAL A 102 11.03 6.08 -21.52
CA VAL A 102 11.25 5.57 -22.89
C VAL A 102 10.82 6.60 -23.93
N LYS A 103 9.69 7.27 -23.70
CA LYS A 103 9.21 8.33 -24.59
C LYS A 103 10.17 9.52 -24.62
N ILE A 104 10.65 9.97 -23.46
CA ILE A 104 11.62 11.07 -23.37
C ILE A 104 12.90 10.71 -24.09
N GLU A 105 13.44 9.52 -23.91
CA GLU A 105 14.62 9.05 -24.62
C GLU A 105 14.40 9.03 -26.14
N GLY A 106 13.26 8.56 -26.60
CA GLY A 106 12.89 8.57 -28.00
C GLY A 106 12.76 9.97 -28.60
N ASP A 107 12.24 10.90 -27.83
CA ASP A 107 12.09 12.29 -28.25
C ASP A 107 13.45 13.04 -28.29
N ILE A 108 14.39 12.70 -27.42
CA ILE A 108 15.72 13.32 -27.33
C ILE A 108 16.64 12.82 -28.45
N THR A 109 16.53 11.59 -28.87
CA THR A 109 17.39 10.99 -29.90
C THR A 109 17.39 11.79 -31.22
N PRO A 110 16.26 12.22 -31.77
CA PRO A 110 16.25 13.07 -32.98
C PRO A 110 16.94 14.43 -32.76
N ILE A 111 16.83 14.98 -31.55
CA ILE A 111 17.44 16.27 -31.22
C ILE A 111 18.97 16.15 -31.17
N SER A 112 19.49 15.07 -30.61
CA SER A 112 20.93 14.84 -30.53
C SER A 112 21.58 14.60 -31.90
N ALA A 113 20.81 14.22 -32.89
CA ALA A 113 21.27 14.07 -34.27
C ALA A 113 21.29 15.40 -35.08
N LEU A 114 20.69 16.46 -34.55
CA LEU A 114 20.64 17.77 -35.23
C LEU A 114 22.02 18.35 -35.57
N PRO A 115 23.07 18.24 -34.76
CA PRO A 115 24.39 18.75 -35.10
C PRO A 115 24.97 18.18 -36.39
N ASP A 116 24.63 16.95 -36.71
CA ASP A 116 25.10 16.30 -37.94
C ASP A 116 24.50 16.92 -39.21
N TYR A 117 23.29 17.47 -39.11
CA TYR A 117 22.63 18.19 -40.19
C TYR A 117 23.12 19.63 -40.34
N MET A 118 23.73 20.16 -39.34
CA MET A 118 24.20 21.56 -39.33
C MET A 118 25.66 21.72 -39.78
N LYS A 119 26.29 20.64 -40.13
CA LYS A 119 27.61 20.64 -40.75
C LYS A 119 27.49 20.97 -42.23
#